data_22b0671e8f49880b6641b10e5e1e378b
#
_entry.id   22b0671e8f49880b6641b10e5e1e378b
#
_cell.length_a   1.000
_cell.length_b   1.000
_cell.length_c   1.000
_cell.angle_alpha   90.00
_cell.angle_beta   90.00
_cell.angle_gamma   90.00
#
_symmetry.space_group_name_H-M   'P 1'
#
loop_
_entity.id
_entity.type
_entity.pdbx_description
1 polymer ?
#
loop_
_entity_poly.entity_id
_entity_poly.type
_entity_poly.pdbx_seq_one_letter_code
_entity_poly.pdbx_strand_id
1 'polypeptide(L)'
;MRMWHKDLIEVLPNKQLVSQWRECCCIAKNMAEKGGPNHILVNRLIEYDETSFLYYTNKVINEIEKRGFKVSKKSLDQFYKNLCRASNNGVFRKINPWYTLDEECEDPCKNLYESWHSYRYLVQCFHNLQEKYDCGSIPEDQWSKVMARFDYLMIQEIKNGEVR
;
A
#
# COMPACT_ATOMS: atom_id res chain seq x y z
N MET A 1 -11.24 0.52 6.14
CA MET A 1 -9.96 1.08 5.71
C MET A 1 -8.92 -0.03 5.68
N ARG A 2 -8.14 -0.15 4.61
CA ARG A 2 -7.13 -1.21 4.44
C ARG A 2 -6.01 -0.66 3.55
N MET A 3 -4.79 -1.07 3.76
CA MET A 3 -3.72 -0.94 2.77
C MET A 3 -3.55 -2.30 2.09
N TRP A 4 -3.85 -2.38 0.80
CA TRP A 4 -3.66 -3.61 0.04
C TRP A 4 -2.17 -3.97 -0.01
N HIS A 5 -1.88 -5.27 -0.06
CA HIS A 5 -0.49 -5.73 -0.16
C HIS A 5 0.24 -5.06 -1.33
N LYS A 6 1.46 -4.60 -1.09
CA LYS A 6 2.27 -3.83 -2.07
C LYS A 6 2.38 -4.50 -3.44
N ASP A 7 2.45 -5.83 -3.47
CA ASP A 7 2.65 -6.62 -4.68
C ASP A 7 1.34 -6.91 -5.45
N LEU A 8 0.19 -6.53 -4.88
CA LEU A 8 -1.11 -6.59 -5.55
C LEU A 8 -1.51 -5.27 -6.20
N ILE A 9 -0.83 -4.15 -5.93
CA ILE A 9 -1.25 -2.81 -6.41
C ILE A 9 -1.42 -2.80 -7.93
N GLU A 10 -0.51 -3.41 -8.68
CA GLU A 10 -0.51 -3.45 -10.14
C GLU A 10 -1.67 -4.26 -10.76
N VAL A 11 -2.28 -5.12 -9.98
CA VAL A 11 -3.39 -5.98 -10.43
C VAL A 11 -4.69 -5.73 -9.67
N LEU A 12 -4.71 -4.77 -8.74
CA LEU A 12 -5.94 -4.41 -8.03
C LEU A 12 -7.05 -4.08 -9.03
N PRO A 13 -8.26 -4.60 -8.84
CA PRO A 13 -9.40 -4.18 -9.65
C PRO A 13 -9.61 -2.66 -9.57
N ASN A 14 -10.08 -2.06 -10.66
CA ASN A 14 -10.13 -0.61 -10.81
C ASN A 14 -10.84 0.11 -9.65
N LYS A 15 -11.96 -0.44 -9.17
CA LYS A 15 -12.69 0.13 -8.02
C LYS A 15 -11.85 0.11 -6.75
N GLN A 16 -11.13 -0.99 -6.49
CA GLN A 16 -10.27 -1.16 -5.33
C GLN A 16 -9.04 -0.26 -5.41
N LEU A 17 -8.46 -0.10 -6.60
CA LEU A 17 -7.32 0.79 -6.81
C LEU A 17 -7.69 2.26 -6.53
N VAL A 18 -8.79 2.75 -7.12
CA VAL A 18 -9.26 4.13 -6.86
C VAL A 18 -9.66 4.31 -5.38
N SER A 19 -10.26 3.29 -4.77
CA SER A 19 -10.58 3.32 -3.33
C SER A 19 -9.31 3.38 -2.47
N GLN A 20 -8.23 2.68 -2.87
CA GLN A 20 -6.96 2.71 -2.15
C GLN A 20 -6.38 4.13 -2.08
N TRP A 21 -6.44 4.90 -3.18
CA TRP A 21 -6.03 6.30 -3.15
C TRP A 21 -6.85 7.11 -2.13
N ARG A 22 -8.17 6.94 -2.11
CA ARG A 22 -9.05 7.62 -1.13
C ARG A 22 -8.69 7.22 0.30
N GLU A 23 -8.36 5.95 0.52
CA GLU A 23 -7.91 5.47 1.83
C GLU A 23 -6.57 6.07 2.23
N CYS A 24 -5.61 6.20 1.32
CA CYS A 24 -4.34 6.91 1.59
C CYS A 24 -4.60 8.37 2.01
N CYS A 25 -5.51 9.07 1.31
CA CYS A 25 -5.89 10.44 1.70
C CYS A 25 -6.54 10.49 3.09
N CYS A 26 -7.42 9.54 3.43
CA CYS A 26 -8.05 9.45 4.74
C CYS A 26 -7.03 9.15 5.85
N ILE A 27 -6.08 8.25 5.59
CA ILE A 27 -4.99 7.92 6.51
C ILE A 27 -4.15 9.16 6.78
N ALA A 28 -3.66 9.85 5.74
CA ALA A 28 -2.85 11.07 5.88
C ALA A 28 -3.60 12.16 6.68
N LYS A 29 -4.90 12.33 6.43
CA LYS A 29 -5.75 13.26 7.19
C LYS A 29 -5.84 12.86 8.66
N ASN A 30 -6.14 11.60 8.96
CA ASN A 30 -6.24 11.12 10.33
C ASN A 30 -4.91 11.28 11.08
N MET A 31 -3.79 10.97 10.43
CA MET A 31 -2.47 11.15 11.03
C MET A 31 -2.19 12.62 11.35
N ALA A 32 -2.56 13.55 10.45
CA ALA A 32 -2.39 14.97 10.66
C ALA A 32 -3.29 15.56 11.77
N GLU A 33 -4.51 15.04 11.91
CA GLU A 33 -5.53 15.60 12.82
C GLU A 33 -5.62 14.87 14.17
N LYS A 34 -5.33 13.56 14.18
CA LYS A 34 -5.55 12.67 15.35
C LYS A 34 -4.27 12.00 15.85
N GLY A 35 -3.12 12.24 15.22
CA GLY A 35 -1.84 11.64 15.59
C GLY A 35 -1.70 10.15 15.24
N GLY A 36 -2.55 9.61 14.38
CA GLY A 36 -2.47 8.23 13.92
C GLY A 36 -3.52 7.88 12.86
N PRO A 37 -3.39 6.73 12.18
CA PRO A 37 -4.30 6.29 11.12
C PRO A 37 -5.75 6.10 11.59
N ASN A 38 -5.93 5.88 12.90
CA ASN A 38 -7.23 5.73 13.57
C ASN A 38 -8.08 4.55 13.03
N HIS A 39 -7.42 3.46 12.65
CA HIS A 39 -8.09 2.23 12.23
C HIS A 39 -7.16 1.03 12.44
N ILE A 40 -7.64 0.01 13.14
CA ILE A 40 -6.84 -1.14 13.62
C ILE A 40 -6.02 -1.83 12.50
N LEU A 41 -6.58 -1.97 11.29
CA LEU A 41 -5.90 -2.65 10.18
C LEU A 41 -4.75 -1.84 9.55
N VAL A 42 -4.65 -0.55 9.86
CA VAL A 42 -3.61 0.34 9.30
C VAL A 42 -2.81 1.07 10.37
N ASN A 43 -3.09 0.81 11.66
CA ASN A 43 -2.36 1.45 12.76
C ASN A 43 -0.86 1.10 12.76
N ARG A 44 -0.48 -0.04 12.19
CA ARG A 44 0.93 -0.41 12.03
C ARG A 44 1.74 0.54 11.16
N LEU A 45 1.08 1.41 10.39
CA LEU A 45 1.75 2.39 9.56
C LEU A 45 2.68 3.32 10.35
N ILE A 46 2.35 3.62 11.62
CA ILE A 46 3.20 4.45 12.51
C ILE A 46 4.51 3.76 12.94
N GLU A 47 4.63 2.45 12.73
CA GLU A 47 5.87 1.69 12.98
C GLU A 47 6.91 1.94 11.88
N TYR A 48 6.51 2.57 10.78
CA TYR A 48 7.32 2.87 9.61
C TYR A 48 7.52 4.37 9.44
N ASP A 49 8.40 4.73 8.54
CA ASP A 49 8.71 6.11 8.22
C ASP A 49 7.73 6.73 7.21
N GLU A 50 7.78 8.06 7.10
CA GLU A 50 6.99 8.83 6.15
C GLU A 50 7.29 8.42 4.69
N THR A 51 8.55 8.13 4.39
CA THR A 51 9.02 7.79 3.04
C THR A 51 8.36 6.49 2.56
N SER A 52 8.24 5.50 3.43
CA SER A 52 7.54 4.25 3.15
C SER A 52 6.07 4.48 2.78
N PHE A 53 5.38 5.38 3.50
CA PHE A 53 3.98 5.69 3.17
C PHE A 53 3.85 6.50 1.88
N LEU A 54 4.74 7.46 1.67
CA LEU A 54 4.80 8.23 0.44
C LEU A 54 5.08 7.32 -0.77
N TYR A 55 6.03 6.40 -0.63
CA TYR A 55 6.38 5.45 -1.68
C TYR A 55 5.21 4.53 -2.05
N TYR A 56 4.54 3.94 -1.06
CA TYR A 56 3.34 3.15 -1.28
C TYR A 56 2.26 3.94 -2.02
N THR A 57 2.03 5.18 -1.58
CA THR A 57 1.01 6.04 -2.18
C THR A 57 1.35 6.41 -3.62
N ASN A 58 2.63 6.70 -3.91
CA ASN A 58 3.09 6.95 -5.27
C ASN A 58 2.91 5.72 -6.17
N LYS A 59 3.15 4.51 -5.65
CA LYS A 59 2.86 3.27 -6.40
C LYS A 59 1.38 3.17 -6.79
N VAL A 60 0.47 3.53 -5.88
CA VAL A 60 -0.97 3.57 -6.14
C VAL A 60 -1.32 4.63 -7.19
N ILE A 61 -0.78 5.85 -7.08
CA ILE A 61 -1.03 6.95 -8.02
C ILE A 61 -0.52 6.59 -9.42
N ASN A 62 0.70 6.11 -9.51
CA ASN A 62 1.32 5.72 -10.79
C ASN A 62 0.48 4.64 -11.50
N GLU A 63 -0.05 3.66 -10.78
CA GLU A 63 -0.90 2.63 -11.38
C GLU A 63 -2.27 3.19 -11.81
N ILE A 64 -2.85 4.13 -11.05
CA ILE A 64 -4.07 4.86 -11.44
C ILE A 64 -3.85 5.59 -12.77
N GLU A 65 -2.76 6.34 -12.88
CA GLU A 65 -2.43 7.13 -14.08
C GLU A 65 -2.07 6.23 -15.27
N LYS A 66 -1.32 5.16 -15.04
CA LYS A 66 -1.00 4.14 -16.06
C LYS A 66 -2.25 3.54 -16.69
N ARG A 67 -3.33 3.39 -15.94
CA ARG A 67 -4.64 2.92 -16.43
C ARG A 67 -5.49 4.03 -17.06
N GLY A 68 -4.97 5.25 -17.21
CA GLY A 68 -5.67 6.38 -17.81
C GLY A 68 -6.67 7.08 -16.88
N PHE A 69 -6.72 6.73 -15.61
CA PHE A 69 -7.49 7.48 -14.62
C PHE A 69 -6.72 8.71 -14.15
N LYS A 70 -7.47 9.71 -13.65
CA LYS A 70 -6.86 10.97 -13.19
C LYS A 70 -7.00 11.14 -11.69
N VAL A 71 -5.89 11.48 -11.03
CA VAL A 71 -5.88 11.95 -9.66
C VAL A 71 -6.09 13.46 -9.66
N SER A 72 -7.08 13.97 -8.90
CA SER A 72 -7.32 15.41 -8.89
C SER A 72 -6.19 16.15 -8.19
N LYS A 73 -5.72 17.26 -8.78
CA LYS A 73 -4.68 18.11 -8.18
C LYS A 73 -5.04 18.54 -6.77
N LYS A 74 -6.30 18.91 -6.54
CA LYS A 74 -6.79 19.31 -5.21
C LYS A 74 -6.62 18.20 -4.16
N SER A 75 -6.92 16.93 -4.52
CA SER A 75 -6.75 15.80 -3.58
C SER A 75 -5.27 15.49 -3.32
N LEU A 76 -4.44 15.65 -4.34
CA LEU A 76 -3.00 15.46 -4.25
C LEU A 76 -2.36 16.51 -3.35
N ASP A 77 -2.64 17.79 -3.58
CA ASP A 77 -2.16 18.91 -2.76
C ASP A 77 -2.59 18.74 -1.28
N GLN A 78 -3.85 18.31 -1.05
CA GLN A 78 -4.34 18.08 0.30
C GLN A 78 -3.67 16.88 0.97
N PHE A 79 -3.37 15.80 0.22
CA PHE A 79 -2.64 14.65 0.71
C PHE A 79 -1.25 15.05 1.19
N TYR A 80 -0.46 15.75 0.37
CA TYR A 80 0.88 16.20 0.74
C TYR A 80 0.88 17.16 1.92
N LYS A 81 -0.09 18.08 1.98
CA LYS A 81 -0.25 18.98 3.12
C LYS A 81 -0.51 18.23 4.43
N ASN A 82 -1.37 17.21 4.39
CA ASN A 82 -1.66 16.40 5.56
C ASN A 82 -0.44 15.53 5.95
N LEU A 83 0.26 14.95 4.97
CA LEU A 83 1.45 14.15 5.21
C LEU A 83 2.54 14.98 5.89
N CYS A 84 2.85 16.15 5.35
CA CYS A 84 3.82 17.08 5.92
C CYS A 84 3.44 17.49 7.37
N ARG A 85 2.15 17.75 7.62
CA ARG A 85 1.67 18.07 8.98
C ARG A 85 1.84 16.88 9.93
N ALA A 86 1.52 15.66 9.49
CA ALA A 86 1.70 14.45 10.30
C ALA A 86 3.17 14.22 10.65
N SER A 87 4.07 14.42 9.68
CA SER A 87 5.52 14.32 9.87
C SER A 87 6.04 15.34 10.86
N ASN A 88 5.66 16.61 10.71
CA ASN A 88 6.03 17.68 11.64
C ASN A 88 5.52 17.44 13.06
N ASN A 89 4.38 16.76 13.22
CA ASN A 89 3.84 16.36 14.50
C ASN A 89 4.50 15.09 15.09
N GLY A 90 5.48 14.51 14.40
CA GLY A 90 6.23 13.34 14.86
C GLY A 90 5.41 12.04 14.90
N VAL A 91 4.41 11.91 14.04
CA VAL A 91 3.52 10.73 13.99
C VAL A 91 4.24 9.50 13.44
N PHE A 92 5.16 9.70 12.50
CA PHE A 92 5.94 8.62 11.90
C PHE A 92 7.16 8.24 12.76
N ARG A 93 7.58 6.98 12.66
CA ARG A 93 8.85 6.56 13.21
C ARG A 93 9.99 7.37 12.57
N LYS A 94 10.82 7.99 13.39
CA LYS A 94 12.02 8.66 12.90
C LYS A 94 13.03 7.60 12.47
N ILE A 95 13.45 7.63 11.21
CA ILE A 95 14.62 6.87 10.76
C ILE A 95 15.85 7.50 11.39
N ASN A 96 16.75 6.66 11.89
CA ASN A 96 18.07 7.14 12.29
C ASN A 96 18.80 7.62 11.03
N PRO A 97 19.21 8.90 10.92
CA PRO A 97 19.85 9.44 9.70
C PRO A 97 21.11 8.70 9.26
N TRP A 98 21.74 7.96 10.18
CA TRP A 98 22.95 7.19 9.91
C TRP A 98 22.73 5.93 9.06
N TYR A 99 21.48 5.48 8.86
CA TYR A 99 21.13 4.35 7.98
C TYR A 99 20.98 4.74 6.50
N THR A 100 21.04 6.03 6.16
CA THR A 100 20.79 6.52 4.79
C THR A 100 22.04 6.76 3.97
N LEU A 101 23.24 6.52 4.49
CA LEU A 101 24.49 6.86 3.82
C LEU A 101 25.34 5.67 3.38
N ASP A 102 24.98 4.45 3.73
CA ASP A 102 25.73 3.27 3.32
C ASP A 102 24.97 2.50 2.24
N GLU A 103 25.52 2.63 1.03
CA GLU A 103 25.59 1.70 -0.08
C GLU A 103 24.28 1.27 -0.75
N GLU A 104 24.31 1.45 -2.09
CA GLU A 104 23.46 0.77 -3.10
C GLU A 104 22.01 0.56 -2.66
N CYS A 105 21.23 1.60 -2.83
CA CYS A 105 19.80 1.55 -2.60
C CYS A 105 19.20 0.49 -3.52
N GLU A 106 19.25 -0.78 -3.09
CA GLU A 106 18.36 -1.82 -3.64
C GLU A 106 16.94 -1.23 -3.62
N ASP A 107 16.21 -1.45 -4.70
CA ASP A 107 14.86 -0.98 -4.94
C ASP A 107 14.07 -0.74 -3.61
N PRO A 108 13.72 0.51 -3.27
CA PRO A 108 12.98 0.83 -2.03
C PRO A 108 11.67 0.02 -1.89
N CYS A 109 11.18 -0.55 -3.01
CA CYS A 109 10.06 -1.46 -3.04
C CYS A 109 10.32 -2.78 -2.31
N LYS A 110 11.55 -3.28 -2.35
CA LYS A 110 11.86 -4.64 -1.88
C LYS A 110 11.55 -4.78 -0.40
N ASN A 111 11.91 -3.77 0.39
CA ASN A 111 11.75 -3.78 1.84
C ASN A 111 10.52 -2.98 2.33
N LEU A 112 9.65 -2.52 1.40
CA LEU A 112 8.48 -1.73 1.75
C LEU A 112 7.53 -2.54 2.64
N TYR A 113 7.41 -2.14 3.91
CA TYR A 113 6.57 -2.78 4.93
C TYR A 113 6.89 -4.27 5.15
N GLU A 114 8.17 -4.68 5.07
CA GLU A 114 8.61 -6.07 5.09
C GLU A 114 7.95 -6.92 6.19
N SER A 115 7.95 -6.47 7.43
CA SER A 115 7.34 -7.20 8.54
C SER A 115 5.81 -7.18 8.55
N TRP A 116 5.18 -6.25 7.81
CA TRP A 116 3.72 -6.12 7.73
C TRP A 116 3.17 -6.75 6.45
N HIS A 117 3.75 -6.41 5.28
CA HIS A 117 3.36 -6.96 3.99
C HIS A 117 4.05 -8.31 3.74
N SER A 118 3.88 -9.22 4.71
CA SER A 118 4.34 -10.60 4.67
C SER A 118 3.44 -11.47 3.77
N TYR A 119 3.89 -12.68 3.45
CA TYR A 119 3.08 -13.67 2.73
C TYR A 119 1.70 -13.88 3.37
N ARG A 120 1.64 -14.00 4.70
CA ARG A 120 0.36 -14.12 5.41
C ARG A 120 -0.58 -12.95 5.10
N TYR A 121 -0.07 -11.73 5.04
CA TYR A 121 -0.88 -10.55 4.71
C TYR A 121 -1.28 -10.52 3.25
N LEU A 122 -0.42 -10.99 2.35
CA LEU A 122 -0.74 -11.21 0.93
C LEU A 122 -1.95 -12.13 0.77
N VAL A 123 -1.93 -13.29 1.44
CA VAL A 123 -3.03 -14.29 1.44
C VAL A 123 -4.33 -13.65 1.97
N GLN A 124 -4.26 -12.90 3.07
CA GLN A 124 -5.43 -12.20 3.60
C GLN A 124 -6.00 -11.17 2.62
N CYS A 125 -5.13 -10.42 1.93
CA CYS A 125 -5.57 -9.47 0.90
C CYS A 125 -6.22 -10.19 -0.28
N PHE A 126 -5.63 -11.30 -0.73
CA PHE A 126 -6.16 -12.11 -1.81
C PHE A 126 -7.57 -12.62 -1.49
N HIS A 127 -7.79 -13.26 -0.34
CA HIS A 127 -9.11 -13.77 0.04
C HIS A 127 -10.15 -12.66 0.19
N ASN A 128 -9.76 -11.47 0.61
CA ASN A 128 -10.69 -10.32 0.61
C ASN A 128 -11.07 -9.85 -0.80
N LEU A 129 -10.19 -10.00 -1.79
CA LEU A 129 -10.52 -9.74 -3.19
C LEU A 129 -11.40 -10.85 -3.76
N GLN A 130 -11.12 -12.11 -3.40
CA GLN A 130 -11.94 -13.27 -3.78
C GLN A 130 -13.37 -13.11 -3.30
N GLU A 131 -13.58 -12.80 -2.02
CA GLU A 131 -14.91 -12.53 -1.48
C GLU A 131 -15.66 -11.45 -2.30
N LYS A 132 -14.97 -10.38 -2.70
CA LYS A 132 -15.56 -9.34 -3.54
C LYS A 132 -15.88 -9.81 -4.95
N TYR A 133 -15.07 -10.71 -5.51
CA TYR A 133 -15.34 -11.35 -6.78
C TYR A 133 -16.57 -12.27 -6.68
N ASP A 134 -16.64 -13.12 -5.67
CA ASP A 134 -17.75 -14.05 -5.42
C ASP A 134 -19.08 -13.29 -5.24
N CYS A 135 -19.04 -12.10 -4.65
CA CYS A 135 -20.16 -11.18 -4.55
C CYS A 135 -20.48 -10.39 -5.86
N GLY A 136 -19.79 -10.67 -6.96
CA GLY A 136 -20.03 -10.03 -8.27
C GLY A 136 -19.54 -8.58 -8.37
N SER A 137 -18.71 -8.11 -7.44
CA SER A 137 -18.23 -6.72 -7.45
C SER A 137 -16.94 -6.51 -8.24
N ILE A 138 -16.27 -7.59 -8.68
CA ILE A 138 -15.05 -7.57 -9.50
C ILE A 138 -15.35 -8.28 -10.82
N PRO A 139 -15.10 -7.65 -11.99
CA PRO A 139 -15.24 -8.30 -13.30
C PRO A 139 -14.22 -9.42 -13.48
N GLU A 140 -14.59 -10.45 -14.27
CA GLU A 140 -13.79 -11.64 -14.55
C GLU A 140 -12.39 -11.31 -15.10
N ASP A 141 -12.30 -10.38 -16.06
CA ASP A 141 -11.05 -9.95 -16.67
C ASP A 141 -10.07 -9.29 -15.70
N GLN A 142 -10.59 -8.67 -14.63
CA GLN A 142 -9.78 -8.09 -13.57
C GLN A 142 -9.42 -9.12 -12.51
N TRP A 143 -10.35 -10.03 -12.20
CA TRP A 143 -10.09 -11.13 -11.28
C TRP A 143 -9.02 -12.08 -11.78
N SER A 144 -9.05 -12.45 -13.06
CA SER A 144 -8.03 -13.30 -13.67
C SER A 144 -6.61 -12.75 -13.53
N LYS A 145 -6.44 -11.42 -13.58
CA LYS A 145 -5.15 -10.76 -13.34
C LYS A 145 -4.70 -10.88 -11.88
N VAL A 146 -5.63 -10.75 -10.94
CA VAL A 146 -5.34 -10.93 -9.50
C VAL A 146 -4.90 -12.38 -9.23
N MET A 147 -5.60 -13.35 -9.78
CA MET A 147 -5.27 -14.77 -9.68
C MET A 147 -3.87 -15.06 -10.20
N ALA A 148 -3.59 -14.69 -11.45
CA ALA A 148 -2.29 -14.92 -12.08
C ALA A 148 -1.13 -14.29 -11.28
N ARG A 149 -1.33 -13.09 -10.73
CA ARG A 149 -0.32 -12.43 -9.89
C ARG A 149 -0.12 -13.15 -8.57
N PHE A 150 -1.20 -13.56 -7.92
CA PHE A 150 -1.14 -14.29 -6.66
C PHE A 150 -0.42 -15.62 -6.82
N ASP A 151 -0.76 -16.41 -7.86
CA ASP A 151 -0.11 -17.68 -8.17
C ASP A 151 1.40 -17.48 -8.40
N TYR A 152 1.77 -16.44 -9.16
CA TYR A 152 3.19 -16.10 -9.37
C TYR A 152 3.90 -15.84 -8.05
N LEU A 153 3.33 -15.01 -7.18
CA LEU A 153 3.93 -14.66 -5.88
C LEU A 153 4.02 -15.88 -4.96
N MET A 154 2.99 -16.73 -4.94
CA MET A 154 2.99 -17.97 -4.17
C MET A 154 4.13 -18.91 -4.60
N ILE A 155 4.38 -19.05 -5.91
CA ILE A 155 5.50 -19.85 -6.41
C ILE A 155 6.85 -19.26 -5.97
N GLN A 156 7.01 -17.93 -5.93
CA GLN A 156 8.24 -17.31 -5.45
C GLN A 156 8.48 -17.58 -3.96
N GLU A 157 7.45 -17.47 -3.13
CA GLU A 157 7.53 -17.75 -1.69
C GLU A 157 7.93 -19.21 -1.40
N ILE A 158 7.35 -20.17 -2.14
CA ILE A 158 7.74 -21.59 -2.05
C ILE A 158 9.21 -21.80 -2.42
N LYS A 159 9.68 -21.15 -3.49
CA LYS A 159 11.09 -21.24 -3.92
C LYS A 159 12.05 -20.64 -2.90
N ASN A 160 11.65 -19.57 -2.21
CA ASN A 160 12.45 -18.93 -1.18
C ASN A 160 12.43 -19.68 0.16
N GLY A 161 11.62 -20.74 0.29
CA GLY A 161 11.53 -21.58 1.49
C GLY A 161 10.75 -20.94 2.64
N GLU A 162 9.99 -19.89 2.39
CA GLU A 162 9.19 -19.16 3.39
C GLU A 162 7.83 -19.83 3.66
N VAL A 163 7.39 -20.72 2.79
CA VAL A 163 6.18 -21.53 2.96
C VAL A 163 6.60 -22.98 3.21
N ARG A 164 6.34 -23.45 4.42
CA ARG A 164 6.44 -24.88 4.81
C ARG A 164 5.05 -25.46 4.93
#